data_49b3b81f732f9aaa71c8c0a791796096
#
_entry.id   49b3b81f732f9aaa71c8c0a791796096
#
_cell.length_a   1.000
_cell.length_b   1.000
_cell.length_c   1.000
_cell.angle_alpha   90.00
_cell.angle_beta   90.00
_cell.angle_gamma   90.00
#
_symmetry.space_group_name_H-M   'P 1'
#
loop_
_entity.id
_entity.type
_entity.pdbx_description
1 polymer ?
#
loop_
_entity_poly.entity_id
_entity_poly.type
_entity_poly.pdbx_seq_one_letter_code
_entity_poly.pdbx_strand_id
1 'polypeptide(L)'
;MYLDLKNNKDYTKLIEPAQIIKNGGLVIFPTETVYGIGANGLDKNAIKKIYEVKQRPLNKPISLLVSNIDMIESVAKDITDIEYAIIKKFFPGPLTIILKKKEIIPDILTAGSDTIGIRMPANDIALNLINYAGVPIATPSANISGKPSGTNLKDIIKDFDGNVDYFIDDGPSKIGLASTIVKVVDGVPHILRQGSISIDEINSVIN
;
A
#
# COMPACT_ATOMS: atom_id res chain seq x y z
N MET A 1 12.99 -15.91 -2.03
CA MET A 1 12.26 -16.88 -1.17
C MET A 1 10.77 -16.87 -1.53
N TYR A 2 10.01 -17.93 -1.18
CA TYR A 2 8.61 -18.10 -1.60
C TYR A 2 7.77 -18.73 -0.48
N LEU A 3 6.58 -18.19 -0.23
CA LEU A 3 5.60 -18.68 0.75
C LEU A 3 4.23 -18.85 0.09
N ASP A 4 3.69 -20.06 0.10
CA ASP A 4 2.32 -20.37 -0.35
C ASP A 4 1.35 -20.42 0.84
N LEU A 5 0.36 -19.54 0.82
CA LEU A 5 -0.70 -19.45 1.83
C LEU A 5 -2.10 -19.77 1.29
N LYS A 6 -2.22 -20.25 0.04
CA LYS A 6 -3.52 -20.54 -0.60
C LYS A 6 -4.36 -21.54 0.19
N ASN A 7 -3.74 -22.58 0.69
CA ASN A 7 -4.42 -23.69 1.37
C ASN A 7 -4.16 -23.76 2.88
N ASN A 8 -3.23 -22.96 3.40
CA ASN A 8 -2.89 -22.93 4.82
C ASN A 8 -2.57 -21.50 5.25
N LYS A 9 -3.50 -20.90 6.00
CA LYS A 9 -3.42 -19.51 6.51
C LYS A 9 -2.63 -19.41 7.83
N ASP A 10 -1.52 -20.12 7.92
CA ASP A 10 -0.60 -19.94 9.05
C ASP A 10 0.15 -18.60 8.93
N TYR A 11 -0.44 -17.56 9.50
CA TYR A 11 0.09 -16.20 9.44
C TYR A 11 1.39 -16.01 10.23
N THR A 12 1.77 -16.95 11.13
CA THR A 12 3.08 -16.88 11.81
C THR A 12 4.25 -16.96 10.84
N LYS A 13 4.06 -17.58 9.67
CA LYS A 13 5.05 -17.62 8.59
C LYS A 13 5.33 -16.24 7.96
N LEU A 14 4.49 -15.23 8.22
CA LEU A 14 4.72 -13.86 7.77
C LEU A 14 5.76 -13.11 8.61
N ILE A 15 6.19 -13.67 9.75
CA ILE A 15 7.22 -13.05 10.59
C ILE A 15 8.53 -12.88 9.81
N GLU A 16 8.95 -13.90 9.06
CA GLU A 16 10.19 -13.84 8.26
C GLU A 16 10.14 -12.74 7.19
N PRO A 17 9.15 -12.70 6.26
CA PRO A 17 9.07 -11.63 5.27
C PRO A 17 8.85 -10.25 5.91
N ALA A 18 8.19 -10.15 7.06
CA ALA A 18 8.05 -8.89 7.78
C ALA A 18 9.40 -8.36 8.29
N GLN A 19 10.28 -9.24 8.80
CA GLN A 19 11.64 -8.85 9.18
C GLN A 19 12.49 -8.43 7.97
N ILE A 20 12.29 -9.07 6.81
CA ILE A 20 12.93 -8.65 5.55
C ILE A 20 12.53 -7.22 5.21
N ILE A 21 11.23 -6.87 5.25
CA ILE A 21 10.75 -5.50 5.03
C ILE A 21 11.36 -4.54 6.05
N LYS A 22 11.31 -4.89 7.35
CA LYS A 22 11.84 -4.05 8.42
C LYS A 22 13.32 -3.72 8.22
N ASN A 23 14.09 -4.67 7.70
CA ASN A 23 15.52 -4.55 7.44
C ASN A 23 15.86 -3.99 6.04
N GLY A 24 14.88 -3.42 5.32
CA GLY A 24 15.09 -2.72 4.05
C GLY A 24 15.11 -3.63 2.81
N GLY A 25 14.60 -4.87 2.92
CA GLY A 25 14.35 -5.76 1.80
C GLY A 25 13.00 -5.50 1.13
N LEU A 26 12.76 -6.20 0.00
CA LEU A 26 11.56 -6.11 -0.82
C LEU A 26 10.74 -7.40 -0.73
N VAL A 27 9.43 -7.27 -0.52
CA VAL A 27 8.49 -8.39 -0.47
C VAL A 27 7.34 -8.13 -1.43
N ILE A 28 6.99 -9.11 -2.26
CA ILE A 28 5.74 -9.09 -3.05
C ILE A 28 4.69 -9.89 -2.31
N PHE A 29 3.50 -9.28 -2.13
CA PHE A 29 2.41 -9.87 -1.36
C PHE A 29 1.02 -9.49 -1.93
N PRO A 30 0.00 -10.33 -1.68
CA PRO A 30 -1.37 -10.08 -2.12
C PRO A 30 -2.04 -8.96 -1.32
N THR A 31 -2.93 -8.23 -1.99
CA THR A 31 -4.00 -7.46 -1.36
C THR A 31 -5.33 -7.82 -2.01
N GLU A 32 -6.46 -7.32 -1.47
CA GLU A 32 -7.77 -7.56 -2.07
C GLU A 32 -7.92 -6.91 -3.44
N THR A 33 -7.12 -5.87 -3.74
CA THR A 33 -7.15 -5.14 -5.02
C THR A 33 -6.24 -5.77 -6.07
N VAL A 34 -4.94 -5.68 -5.87
CA VAL A 34 -3.87 -6.21 -6.74
C VAL A 34 -2.68 -6.60 -5.84
N TYR A 35 -1.75 -7.39 -6.37
CA TYR A 35 -0.48 -7.62 -5.66
C TYR A 35 0.32 -6.33 -5.51
N GLY A 36 0.97 -6.18 -4.36
CA GLY A 36 1.87 -5.07 -4.05
C GLY A 36 3.32 -5.52 -3.93
N ILE A 37 4.26 -4.62 -4.23
CA ILE A 37 5.66 -4.76 -3.84
C ILE A 37 5.91 -3.81 -2.67
N GLY A 38 6.33 -4.36 -1.53
CA GLY A 38 6.46 -3.62 -0.27
C GLY A 38 7.89 -3.47 0.21
N ALA A 39 8.15 -2.33 0.81
CA ALA A 39 9.38 -2.02 1.54
C ALA A 39 9.08 -1.18 2.77
N ASN A 40 10.03 -1.06 3.71
CA ASN A 40 9.91 -0.15 4.85
C ASN A 40 9.67 1.29 4.37
N GLY A 41 8.48 1.84 4.69
CA GLY A 41 8.04 3.16 4.26
C GLY A 41 8.79 4.33 4.92
N LEU A 42 9.59 4.05 5.96
CA LEU A 42 10.41 5.03 6.66
C LEU A 42 11.89 4.99 6.24
N ASP A 43 12.27 4.00 5.43
CA ASP A 43 13.65 3.84 4.94
C ASP A 43 13.77 4.30 3.47
N LYS A 44 14.45 5.45 3.27
CA LYS A 44 14.69 6.02 1.93
C LYS A 44 15.44 5.07 0.98
N ASN A 45 16.33 4.21 1.51
CA ASN A 45 17.10 3.29 0.70
C ASN A 45 16.23 2.10 0.26
N ALA A 46 15.36 1.60 1.14
CA ALA A 46 14.38 0.57 0.80
C ALA A 46 13.36 1.08 -0.24
N ILE A 47 12.88 2.31 -0.07
CA ILE A 47 11.99 2.97 -1.04
C ILE A 47 12.68 3.12 -2.41
N LYS A 48 13.96 3.52 -2.44
CA LYS A 48 14.73 3.66 -3.69
C LYS A 48 14.78 2.34 -4.46
N LYS A 49 14.99 1.20 -3.78
CA LYS A 49 14.95 -0.13 -4.41
C LYS A 49 13.61 -0.40 -5.13
N ILE A 50 12.46 0.03 -4.56
CA ILE A 50 11.17 -0.11 -5.25
C ILE A 50 11.18 0.64 -6.58
N TYR A 51 11.68 1.88 -6.62
CA TYR A 51 11.76 2.66 -7.86
C TYR A 51 12.65 1.96 -8.91
N GLU A 52 13.79 1.43 -8.48
CA GLU A 52 14.76 0.73 -9.33
C GLU A 52 14.15 -0.54 -9.94
N VAL A 53 13.65 -1.47 -9.11
CA VAL A 53 13.13 -2.77 -9.58
C VAL A 53 11.87 -2.63 -10.42
N LYS A 54 11.07 -1.57 -10.19
CA LYS A 54 9.86 -1.28 -10.98
C LYS A 54 10.14 -0.43 -12.21
N GLN A 55 11.36 0.09 -12.40
CA GLN A 55 11.67 1.12 -13.41
C GLN A 55 10.68 2.30 -13.30
N ARG A 56 10.38 2.72 -12.06
CA ARG A 56 9.39 3.74 -11.79
C ARG A 56 10.02 5.13 -11.84
N PRO A 57 9.42 6.10 -12.53
CA PRO A 57 9.88 7.49 -12.47
C PRO A 57 9.79 8.05 -11.05
N LEU A 58 10.85 8.74 -10.58
CA LEU A 58 10.93 9.30 -9.22
C LEU A 58 9.87 10.38 -8.92
N ASN A 59 9.28 10.99 -9.95
CA ASN A 59 8.19 11.95 -9.82
C ASN A 59 6.80 11.31 -9.60
N LYS A 60 6.71 9.98 -9.50
CA LYS A 60 5.46 9.27 -9.20
C LYS A 60 5.46 8.81 -7.74
N PRO A 61 4.70 9.46 -6.83
CA PRO A 61 4.68 9.09 -5.41
C PRO A 61 4.19 7.67 -5.19
N ILE A 62 4.56 7.10 -4.03
CA ILE A 62 4.15 5.77 -3.58
C ILE A 62 3.32 5.92 -2.32
N SER A 63 2.19 5.18 -2.22
CA SER A 63 1.35 5.17 -1.03
C SER A 63 1.90 4.25 0.06
N LEU A 64 1.54 4.54 1.30
CA LEU A 64 1.78 3.68 2.46
C LEU A 64 0.59 2.76 2.71
N LEU A 65 0.88 1.49 3.01
CA LEU A 65 -0.07 0.60 3.67
C LEU A 65 0.18 0.62 5.18
N VAL A 66 -0.92 0.64 5.92
CA VAL A 66 -0.97 0.66 7.39
C VAL A 66 -1.93 -0.42 7.89
N SER A 67 -1.83 -0.82 9.16
CA SER A 67 -2.66 -1.87 9.75
C SER A 67 -3.64 -1.38 10.82
N ASN A 68 -3.50 -0.13 11.28
CA ASN A 68 -4.36 0.45 12.31
C ASN A 68 -4.32 1.99 12.25
N ILE A 69 -5.19 2.62 13.05
CA ILE A 69 -5.31 4.08 13.13
C ILE A 69 -4.05 4.73 13.72
N ASP A 70 -3.47 4.16 14.77
CA ASP A 70 -2.26 4.70 15.41
C ASP A 70 -1.12 4.83 14.39
N MET A 71 -1.01 3.87 13.46
CA MET A 71 -0.03 3.91 12.39
C MET A 71 -0.33 5.03 11.37
N ILE A 72 -1.61 5.35 11.10
CA ILE A 72 -1.99 6.52 10.29
C ILE A 72 -1.52 7.79 11.00
N GLU A 73 -1.85 7.94 12.28
CA GLU A 73 -1.50 9.11 13.08
C GLU A 73 0.01 9.27 13.29
N SER A 74 0.78 8.18 13.23
CA SER A 74 2.24 8.24 13.31
C SER A 74 2.88 8.90 12.08
N VAL A 75 2.23 8.86 10.91
CA VAL A 75 2.78 9.32 9.62
C VAL A 75 2.03 10.50 8.99
N ALA A 76 0.79 10.78 9.43
CA ALA A 76 -0.03 11.90 8.96
C ALA A 76 -0.29 12.91 10.10
N LYS A 77 -0.60 14.15 9.72
CA LYS A 77 -0.94 15.24 10.63
C LYS A 77 -2.12 16.06 10.09
N ASP A 78 -2.74 16.87 10.97
CA ASP A 78 -3.84 17.78 10.66
C ASP A 78 -5.01 17.06 9.94
N ILE A 79 -5.32 15.83 10.36
CA ILE A 79 -6.40 15.03 9.78
C ILE A 79 -7.73 15.67 10.19
N THR A 80 -8.54 16.04 9.22
CA THR A 80 -9.84 16.69 9.43
C THR A 80 -10.93 15.68 9.81
N ASP A 81 -12.05 16.14 10.38
CA ASP A 81 -13.20 15.30 10.72
C ASP A 81 -13.76 14.58 9.49
N ILE A 82 -13.77 15.24 8.32
CA ILE A 82 -14.19 14.65 7.05
C ILE A 82 -13.27 13.51 6.63
N GLU A 83 -11.95 13.73 6.72
CA GLU A 83 -10.96 12.69 6.41
C GLU A 83 -11.09 11.51 7.37
N TYR A 84 -11.30 11.75 8.67
CA TYR A 84 -11.56 10.70 9.65
C TYR A 84 -12.87 9.94 9.36
N ALA A 85 -13.93 10.61 8.95
CA ALA A 85 -15.19 9.96 8.56
C ALA A 85 -14.98 9.01 7.37
N ILE A 86 -14.24 9.46 6.35
CA ILE A 86 -13.87 8.64 5.18
C ILE A 86 -13.01 7.44 5.62
N ILE A 87 -11.98 7.65 6.43
CA ILE A 87 -11.13 6.58 6.97
C ILE A 87 -11.96 5.56 7.74
N LYS A 88 -12.81 6.00 8.67
CA LYS A 88 -13.63 5.13 9.50
C LYS A 88 -14.62 4.29 8.68
N LYS A 89 -15.11 4.81 7.57
CA LYS A 89 -16.07 4.12 6.70
C LYS A 89 -15.42 3.10 5.78
N PHE A 90 -14.27 3.46 5.18
CA PHE A 90 -13.69 2.70 4.08
C PHE A 90 -12.42 1.92 4.43
N PHE A 91 -11.92 2.02 5.68
CA PHE A 91 -10.78 1.25 6.12
C PHE A 91 -11.21 0.15 7.11
N PRO A 92 -10.68 -1.07 6.98
CA PRO A 92 -9.84 -1.55 5.88
C PRO A 92 -10.62 -1.70 4.57
N GLY A 93 -9.98 -1.36 3.42
CA GLY A 93 -10.67 -1.43 2.13
C GLY A 93 -9.88 -0.90 0.92
N PRO A 94 -10.54 -0.87 -0.25
CA PRO A 94 -9.93 -0.50 -1.53
C PRO A 94 -9.89 1.03 -1.76
N LEU A 95 -9.75 1.83 -0.70
CA LEU A 95 -9.60 3.27 -0.74
C LEU A 95 -8.18 3.68 -0.31
N THR A 96 -7.60 4.64 -1.00
CA THR A 96 -6.39 5.37 -0.60
C THR A 96 -6.78 6.83 -0.38
N ILE A 97 -6.52 7.36 0.81
CA ILE A 97 -6.74 8.77 1.12
C ILE A 97 -5.43 9.52 1.11
N ILE A 98 -5.44 10.75 0.57
CA ILE A 98 -4.28 11.65 0.57
C ILE A 98 -4.38 12.55 1.78
N LEU A 99 -3.37 12.46 2.67
CA LEU A 99 -3.29 13.23 3.92
C LEU A 99 -2.00 14.07 3.96
N LYS A 100 -1.96 15.09 4.82
CA LYS A 100 -0.72 15.81 5.11
C LYS A 100 0.28 14.89 5.80
N LYS A 101 1.51 14.79 5.27
CA LYS A 101 2.54 13.94 5.85
C LYS A 101 3.21 14.59 7.07
N LYS A 102 3.68 13.75 8.00
CA LYS A 102 4.66 14.15 9.02
C LYS A 102 6.09 14.12 8.44
N GLU A 103 7.02 14.81 9.08
CA GLU A 103 8.41 14.94 8.65
C GLU A 103 9.20 13.62 8.65
N ILE A 104 8.72 12.62 9.41
CA ILE A 104 9.31 11.27 9.43
C ILE A 104 9.23 10.57 8.06
N ILE A 105 8.32 11.01 7.18
CA ILE A 105 8.14 10.43 5.85
C ILE A 105 9.18 10.97 4.89
N PRO A 106 10.03 10.10 4.30
CA PRO A 106 11.06 10.51 3.35
C PRO A 106 10.47 11.16 2.10
N ASP A 107 11.06 12.26 1.62
CA ASP A 107 10.61 13.00 0.44
C ASP A 107 10.58 12.16 -0.84
N ILE A 108 11.48 11.19 -0.98
CA ILE A 108 11.48 10.27 -2.11
C ILE A 108 10.16 9.48 -2.23
N LEU A 109 9.49 9.17 -1.10
CA LEU A 109 8.22 8.45 -1.11
C LEU A 109 7.09 9.29 -1.73
N THR A 110 7.10 10.59 -1.46
CA THR A 110 6.04 11.53 -1.85
C THR A 110 6.40 12.34 -3.11
N ALA A 111 7.54 12.03 -3.74
CA ALA A 111 8.09 12.82 -4.85
C ALA A 111 8.22 14.33 -4.50
N GLY A 112 8.59 14.63 -3.25
CA GLY A 112 8.73 15.99 -2.73
C GLY A 112 7.42 16.68 -2.31
N SER A 113 6.26 16.01 -2.40
CA SER A 113 4.97 16.55 -1.92
C SER A 113 4.93 16.59 -0.39
N ASP A 114 4.15 17.54 0.16
CA ASP A 114 3.77 17.65 1.58
C ASP A 114 2.64 16.68 1.99
N THR A 115 2.14 15.88 1.05
CA THR A 115 1.07 14.91 1.26
C THR A 115 1.50 13.48 0.95
N ILE A 116 0.81 12.51 1.55
CA ILE A 116 1.03 11.08 1.40
C ILE A 116 -0.29 10.32 1.19
N GLY A 117 -0.30 9.38 0.27
CA GLY A 117 -1.41 8.43 0.13
C GLY A 117 -1.32 7.33 1.18
N ILE A 118 -2.39 7.10 1.94
CA ILE A 118 -2.47 6.08 2.98
C ILE A 118 -3.65 5.16 2.70
N ARG A 119 -3.45 3.85 2.92
CA ARG A 119 -4.49 2.83 2.80
C ARG A 119 -4.32 1.76 3.86
N MET A 120 -5.42 1.26 4.39
CA MET A 120 -5.47 0.04 5.19
C MET A 120 -6.14 -1.05 4.33
N PRO A 121 -5.40 -2.07 3.85
CA PRO A 121 -5.95 -3.06 2.93
C PRO A 121 -6.91 -4.02 3.64
N ALA A 122 -8.00 -4.45 2.97
CA ALA A 122 -8.90 -5.48 3.47
C ALA A 122 -8.38 -6.88 3.10
N ASN A 123 -7.17 -7.21 3.58
CA ASN A 123 -6.51 -8.49 3.33
C ASN A 123 -5.69 -8.90 4.55
N ASP A 124 -5.99 -10.06 5.13
CA ASP A 124 -5.38 -10.51 6.39
C ASP A 124 -3.86 -10.73 6.26
N ILE A 125 -3.38 -11.20 5.09
CA ILE A 125 -1.94 -11.39 4.86
C ILE A 125 -1.24 -10.03 4.89
N ALA A 126 -1.77 -9.04 4.18
CA ALA A 126 -1.20 -7.69 4.17
C ALA A 126 -1.24 -7.06 5.57
N LEU A 127 -2.36 -7.16 6.30
CA LEU A 127 -2.48 -6.61 7.64
C LEU A 127 -1.52 -7.26 8.64
N ASN A 128 -1.43 -8.61 8.65
CA ASN A 128 -0.48 -9.32 9.52
C ASN A 128 0.98 -9.01 9.15
N LEU A 129 1.31 -8.91 7.85
CA LEU A 129 2.65 -8.55 7.40
C LEU A 129 3.06 -7.16 7.92
N ILE A 130 2.15 -6.16 7.82
CA ILE A 130 2.39 -4.81 8.34
C ILE A 130 2.54 -4.83 9.86
N ASN A 131 1.67 -5.56 10.58
CA ASN A 131 1.73 -5.69 12.03
C ASN A 131 3.05 -6.30 12.50
N TYR A 132 3.50 -7.40 11.87
CA TYR A 132 4.76 -8.04 12.24
C TYR A 132 5.99 -7.21 11.86
N ALA A 133 5.92 -6.42 10.78
CA ALA A 133 6.99 -5.48 10.41
C ALA A 133 7.09 -4.33 11.43
N GLY A 134 5.95 -3.92 12.01
CA GLY A 134 5.88 -2.81 12.98
C GLY A 134 6.18 -1.43 12.36
N VAL A 135 6.14 -1.33 11.04
CA VAL A 135 6.36 -0.08 10.28
C VAL A 135 5.35 0.02 9.15
N PRO A 136 4.95 1.23 8.72
CA PRO A 136 4.15 1.41 7.52
C PRO A 136 4.94 0.93 6.29
N ILE A 137 4.25 0.28 5.35
CA ILE A 137 4.89 -0.33 4.19
C ILE A 137 4.63 0.51 2.93
N ALA A 138 5.69 1.04 2.31
CA ALA A 138 5.62 1.68 1.01
C ALA A 138 5.23 0.63 -0.04
N THR A 139 4.06 0.78 -0.69
CA THR A 139 3.51 -0.31 -1.51
C THR A 139 2.84 0.23 -2.78
N PRO A 140 3.53 0.28 -3.92
CA PRO A 140 2.89 0.36 -5.23
C PRO A 140 2.45 -1.04 -5.69
N SER A 141 1.63 -1.11 -6.76
CA SER A 141 1.28 -2.37 -7.41
C SER A 141 2.51 -3.15 -7.91
N ALA A 142 2.47 -4.48 -7.86
CA ALA A 142 3.57 -5.34 -8.30
C ALA A 142 3.53 -5.54 -9.83
N ASN A 143 4.07 -4.56 -10.57
CA ASN A 143 4.25 -4.58 -12.03
C ASN A 143 5.40 -3.65 -12.41
N ILE A 144 6.07 -3.90 -13.52
CA ILE A 144 6.96 -2.92 -14.15
C ILE A 144 6.15 -1.68 -14.53
N SER A 145 6.70 -0.50 -14.33
CA SER A 145 5.99 0.77 -14.54
C SER A 145 5.45 0.88 -15.97
N GLY A 146 4.15 1.16 -16.11
CA GLY A 146 3.49 1.24 -17.41
C GLY A 146 2.84 -0.08 -17.88
N LYS A 147 3.19 -1.24 -17.30
CA LYS A 147 2.49 -2.50 -17.54
C LYS A 147 1.21 -2.60 -16.68
N PRO A 148 0.24 -3.46 -17.02
CA PRO A 148 -0.92 -3.76 -16.17
C PRO A 148 -0.51 -4.23 -14.78
N SER A 149 -1.32 -3.91 -13.76
CA SER A 149 -1.11 -4.41 -12.39
C SER A 149 -1.33 -5.91 -12.33
N GLY A 150 -0.43 -6.62 -11.64
CA GLY A 150 -0.54 -8.05 -11.45
C GLY A 150 -1.62 -8.43 -10.44
N THR A 151 -2.48 -9.37 -10.81
CA THR A 151 -3.53 -9.95 -9.96
C THR A 151 -3.20 -11.37 -9.52
N ASN A 152 -2.18 -11.98 -10.10
CA ASN A 152 -1.73 -13.34 -9.80
C ASN A 152 -0.21 -13.38 -9.75
N LEU A 153 0.34 -14.01 -8.70
CA LEU A 153 1.78 -14.05 -8.50
C LEU A 153 2.54 -14.76 -9.65
N LYS A 154 1.95 -15.76 -10.30
CA LYS A 154 2.57 -16.45 -11.44
C LYS A 154 2.94 -15.52 -12.59
N ASP A 155 2.14 -14.48 -12.81
CA ASP A 155 2.38 -13.50 -13.87
C ASP A 155 3.40 -12.43 -13.45
N ILE A 156 3.50 -12.18 -12.14
CA ILE A 156 4.35 -11.15 -11.55
C ILE A 156 5.79 -11.65 -11.38
N ILE A 157 5.96 -12.88 -10.91
CA ILE A 157 7.25 -13.41 -10.43
C ILE A 157 8.34 -13.31 -11.50
N LYS A 158 8.01 -13.56 -12.76
CA LYS A 158 8.96 -13.50 -13.89
C LYS A 158 9.55 -12.10 -14.14
N ASP A 159 8.80 -11.04 -13.78
CA ASP A 159 9.26 -9.65 -13.94
C ASP A 159 10.16 -9.20 -12.77
N PHE A 160 10.15 -9.94 -11.63
CA PHE A 160 10.84 -9.56 -10.39
C PHE A 160 11.80 -10.60 -9.83
N ASP A 161 11.91 -11.79 -10.48
CA ASP A 161 12.82 -12.83 -10.03
C ASP A 161 14.27 -12.34 -9.99
N GLY A 162 14.98 -12.66 -8.91
CA GLY A 162 16.33 -12.17 -8.65
C GLY A 162 16.44 -10.73 -8.15
N ASN A 163 15.33 -9.94 -8.18
CA ASN A 163 15.32 -8.52 -7.77
C ASN A 163 14.47 -8.24 -6.52
N VAL A 164 13.76 -9.25 -5.99
CA VAL A 164 12.91 -9.17 -4.81
C VAL A 164 13.27 -10.31 -3.87
N ASP A 165 13.31 -10.04 -2.58
CA ASP A 165 13.80 -10.97 -1.57
C ASP A 165 12.80 -12.09 -1.24
N TYR A 166 11.49 -11.75 -1.28
CA TYR A 166 10.44 -12.67 -0.86
C TYR A 166 9.14 -12.51 -1.67
N PHE A 167 8.47 -13.62 -1.95
CA PHE A 167 7.18 -13.69 -2.63
C PHE A 167 6.17 -14.43 -1.75
N ILE A 168 4.99 -13.84 -1.55
CA ILE A 168 3.87 -14.43 -0.80
C ILE A 168 2.71 -14.66 -1.78
N ASP A 169 2.24 -15.90 -1.89
CA ASP A 169 1.16 -16.31 -2.79
C ASP A 169 -0.10 -16.68 -2.00
N ASP A 170 -1.21 -16.04 -2.32
CA ASP A 170 -2.55 -16.37 -1.84
C ASP A 170 -3.57 -16.56 -2.98
N GLY A 171 -3.06 -16.88 -4.17
CA GLY A 171 -3.89 -16.94 -5.37
C GLY A 171 -4.24 -15.57 -5.94
N PRO A 172 -5.26 -15.49 -6.80
CA PRO A 172 -5.62 -14.24 -7.47
C PRO A 172 -6.26 -13.22 -6.51
N SER A 173 -5.93 -11.94 -6.71
CA SER A 173 -6.58 -10.83 -6.00
C SER A 173 -8.08 -10.78 -6.31
N LYS A 174 -8.90 -10.54 -5.27
CA LYS A 174 -10.38 -10.65 -5.36
C LYS A 174 -11.01 -9.59 -6.26
N ILE A 175 -10.52 -8.34 -6.21
CA ILE A 175 -11.10 -7.19 -6.94
C ILE A 175 -10.46 -7.04 -8.33
N GLY A 176 -9.14 -7.21 -8.43
CA GLY A 176 -8.41 -7.07 -9.69
C GLY A 176 -8.29 -5.63 -10.22
N LEU A 177 -8.74 -4.65 -9.45
CA LEU A 177 -8.70 -3.22 -9.78
C LEU A 177 -7.96 -2.47 -8.67
N ALA A 178 -7.10 -1.52 -9.05
CA ALA A 178 -6.38 -0.68 -8.09
C ALA A 178 -7.34 0.18 -7.25
N SER A 179 -6.93 0.56 -6.02
CA SER A 179 -7.74 1.35 -5.09
C SER A 179 -8.21 2.68 -5.69
N THR A 180 -9.39 3.16 -5.29
CA THR A 180 -9.77 4.56 -5.49
C THR A 180 -8.81 5.45 -4.69
N ILE A 181 -8.34 6.56 -5.28
CA ILE A 181 -7.53 7.57 -4.58
C ILE A 181 -8.37 8.81 -4.42
N VAL A 182 -8.59 9.25 -3.18
CA VAL A 182 -9.34 10.45 -2.83
C VAL A 182 -8.46 11.46 -2.10
N LYS A 183 -8.69 12.75 -2.36
CA LYS A 183 -8.14 13.88 -1.60
C LYS A 183 -9.27 14.80 -1.19
N VAL A 184 -9.28 15.27 0.05
CA VAL A 184 -10.20 16.31 0.51
C VAL A 184 -9.54 17.67 0.30
N VAL A 185 -10.23 18.58 -0.39
CA VAL A 185 -9.79 19.97 -0.61
C VAL A 185 -10.94 20.89 -0.20
N ASP A 186 -10.69 21.79 0.73
CA ASP A 186 -11.68 22.74 1.27
C ASP A 186 -12.99 22.05 1.72
N GLY A 187 -12.84 20.89 2.36
CA GLY A 187 -13.96 20.07 2.84
C GLY A 187 -14.67 19.22 1.78
N VAL A 188 -14.23 19.25 0.53
CA VAL A 188 -14.85 18.51 -0.58
C VAL A 188 -13.94 17.36 -1.04
N PRO A 189 -14.43 16.10 -1.11
CA PRO A 189 -13.67 14.99 -1.66
C PRO A 189 -13.54 15.07 -3.19
N HIS A 190 -12.33 14.82 -3.68
CA HIS A 190 -11.99 14.74 -5.11
C HIS A 190 -11.32 13.40 -5.41
N ILE A 191 -11.82 12.67 -6.40
CA ILE A 191 -11.17 11.44 -6.86
C ILE A 191 -10.01 11.79 -7.79
N LEU A 192 -8.79 11.41 -7.38
CA LEU A 192 -7.58 11.54 -8.18
C LEU A 192 -7.37 10.32 -9.10
N ARG A 193 -7.90 9.17 -8.71
CA ARG A 193 -7.94 7.94 -9.49
C ARG A 193 -9.20 7.15 -9.14
N GLN A 194 -9.99 6.82 -10.14
CA GLN A 194 -11.14 5.96 -9.95
C GLN A 194 -10.70 4.51 -9.75
N GLY A 195 -11.19 3.87 -8.71
CA GLY A 195 -11.14 2.44 -8.41
C GLY A 195 -12.54 1.91 -8.21
N SER A 196 -12.71 0.99 -7.26
CA SER A 196 -14.01 0.35 -6.96
C SER A 196 -14.95 1.20 -6.10
N ILE A 197 -14.47 2.24 -5.42
CA ILE A 197 -15.30 3.15 -4.60
C ILE A 197 -15.62 4.40 -5.44
N SER A 198 -16.91 4.72 -5.57
CA SER A 198 -17.41 5.88 -6.31
C SER A 198 -17.37 7.17 -5.47
N ILE A 199 -17.49 8.32 -6.15
CA ILE A 199 -17.60 9.62 -5.46
C ILE A 199 -18.91 9.73 -4.66
N ASP A 200 -20.00 9.12 -5.15
CA ASP A 200 -21.30 9.15 -4.47
C ASP A 200 -21.25 8.37 -3.14
N GLU A 201 -20.55 7.21 -3.12
CA GLU A 201 -20.33 6.47 -1.88
C GLU A 201 -19.50 7.28 -0.88
N ILE A 202 -18.48 8.03 -1.34
CA ILE A 202 -17.67 8.89 -0.47
C ILE A 202 -18.51 10.06 0.07
N ASN A 203 -19.28 10.73 -0.79
CA ASN A 203 -20.13 11.86 -0.40
C ASN A 203 -21.23 11.45 0.60
N SER A 204 -21.74 10.22 0.52
CA SER A 204 -22.76 9.72 1.46
C SER A 204 -22.30 9.61 2.91
N VAL A 205 -20.98 9.73 3.16
CA VAL A 205 -20.38 9.64 4.50
C VAL A 205 -20.23 10.99 5.19
N ILE A 206 -20.19 12.06 4.40
CA ILE A 206 -19.90 13.43 4.87
C ILE A 206 -21.11 14.37 4.87
N ASN A 207 -22.27 13.88 4.43
CA ASN A 207 -23.55 14.58 4.43
C ASN A 207 -24.39 14.26 5.67
#